data_02eae12f2b505189649593ffc582aba8
#
_entry.id   02eae12f2b505189649593ffc582aba8
#
_cell.length_a   1.000
_cell.length_b   1.000
_cell.length_c   1.000
_cell.angle_alpha   90.00
_cell.angle_beta   90.00
_cell.angle_gamma   90.00
#
_symmetry.space_group_name_H-M   'P 1'
#
loop_
_entity.id
_entity.type
_entity.pdbx_description
1 polymer ?
#
loop_
_entity_poly.entity_id
_entity_poly.type
_entity_poly.pdbx_seq_one_letter_code
_entity_poly.pdbx_strand_id
1 'polypeptide(L)'
;MKKALAMILVLTMVFALACSSLAYADGAHKVGISMPTKSLERWNRDGSYLKEQFEAAGYEVELTYSDNDAVQQNNDISNMIADGVEVLIIAAIDSDTLSSVLADAKDAGITVIAYDRLINNADIAYYVSFDNYTVGVLQAQYVIDALDLKNAGDKTYNIEFTAGDPADTNAGYFFSGAWDTLKPFIDAGTLKIPSGKTSFEQVATPQWSTDTALENFQNTLASYYGDGTVLDIALCSNDSTAAGVAQAIVSDYAGSNQPIVTGQDGDIGNLQNIVDGIQTMTVYKNVSDEAGVTLVLVSAILDGQKPGAELCEKFSAEAAFDTETYDNGQGVVPSYLLVPYSIDKNNLNLLIETGNYKWDANNQYLVSTLG
;
A
#
# COMPACT_ATOMS: atom_id res chain seq x y z
N MET A 1 48.98 2.14 38.49
CA MET A 1 48.40 0.81 38.50
C MET A 1 46.85 0.85 38.42
N LYS A 2 46.14 1.62 39.20
CA LYS A 2 44.62 1.65 39.16
C LYS A 2 44.01 2.12 37.83
N LYS A 3 44.66 3.06 37.10
CA LYS A 3 44.19 3.55 35.78
C LYS A 3 44.44 2.55 34.64
N ALA A 4 45.48 1.74 34.71
CA ALA A 4 45.75 0.71 33.72
C ALA A 4 44.80 -0.48 33.85
N LEU A 5 44.38 -0.81 35.11
CA LEU A 5 43.44 -1.89 35.36
C LEU A 5 42.01 -1.53 34.90
N ALA A 6 41.59 -0.27 35.00
CA ALA A 6 40.30 0.24 34.52
C ALA A 6 40.24 0.23 32.98
N MET A 7 41.35 0.52 32.31
CA MET A 7 41.40 0.52 30.84
C MET A 7 41.40 -0.88 30.23
N ILE A 8 41.96 -1.87 30.96
CA ILE A 8 41.87 -3.28 30.54
C ILE A 8 40.47 -3.84 30.73
N LEU A 9 39.77 -3.44 31.82
CA LEU A 9 38.38 -3.89 32.06
C LEU A 9 37.39 -3.30 31.04
N VAL A 10 37.59 -2.06 30.59
CA VAL A 10 36.76 -1.44 29.53
C VAL A 10 37.05 -2.07 28.18
N LEU A 11 38.31 -2.43 27.89
CA LEU A 11 38.67 -3.09 26.62
C LEU A 11 38.10 -4.51 26.56
N THR A 12 38.06 -5.25 27.68
CA THR A 12 37.47 -6.60 27.73
C THR A 12 35.94 -6.57 27.67
N MET A 13 35.25 -5.53 28.19
CA MET A 13 33.80 -5.36 28.03
C MET A 13 33.41 -4.99 26.60
N VAL A 14 34.19 -4.15 25.93
CA VAL A 14 33.93 -3.82 24.51
C VAL A 14 34.21 -5.03 23.60
N PHE A 15 35.19 -5.88 23.93
CA PHE A 15 35.45 -7.12 23.21
C PHE A 15 34.38 -8.21 23.49
N ALA A 16 33.80 -8.24 24.69
CA ALA A 16 32.72 -9.18 25.03
C ALA A 16 31.36 -8.79 24.38
N LEU A 17 31.11 -7.47 24.15
CA LEU A 17 29.97 -7.01 23.37
C LEU A 17 30.14 -7.22 21.85
N ALA A 18 31.40 -7.23 21.35
CA ALA A 18 31.68 -7.52 19.94
C ALA A 18 31.68 -9.03 19.62
N CYS A 19 31.82 -9.91 20.63
CA CYS A 19 31.79 -11.36 20.45
C CYS A 19 30.40 -12.00 20.64
N SER A 20 29.39 -11.25 21.05
CA SER A 20 28.01 -11.76 21.11
C SER A 20 27.24 -11.66 19.79
N SER A 21 27.89 -11.18 18.72
CA SER A 21 27.34 -11.15 17.36
C SER A 21 27.96 -12.18 16.39
N LEU A 22 28.68 -13.16 16.91
CA LEU A 22 29.36 -14.21 16.11
C LEU A 22 28.86 -15.62 16.49
N ALA A 23 27.53 -15.82 16.45
CA ALA A 23 26.95 -17.16 16.53
C ALA A 23 25.87 -17.32 15.44
N TYR A 24 26.20 -16.98 14.19
CA TYR A 24 25.50 -17.47 13.02
C TYR A 24 26.54 -18.12 12.09
N ALA A 25 26.83 -19.36 12.39
CA ALA A 25 27.66 -20.25 11.54
C ALA A 25 26.82 -21.48 11.12
N ASP A 26 25.64 -21.20 10.61
CA ASP A 26 24.90 -21.98 9.63
C ASP A 26 24.28 -20.95 8.68
N GLY A 27 24.37 -21.16 7.34
CA GLY A 27 24.16 -20.11 6.31
C GLY A 27 23.04 -19.10 6.60
N ALA A 28 23.17 -17.88 6.11
CA ALA A 28 22.15 -16.87 6.29
C ALA A 28 20.79 -17.40 5.81
N HIS A 29 19.72 -17.20 6.59
CA HIS A 29 18.37 -17.55 6.14
C HIS A 29 18.06 -16.83 4.84
N LYS A 30 17.42 -17.53 3.90
CA LYS A 30 17.10 -17.00 2.57
C LYS A 30 15.62 -16.65 2.46
N VAL A 31 15.33 -15.42 2.04
CA VAL A 31 13.98 -14.87 1.91
C VAL A 31 13.72 -14.47 0.46
N GLY A 32 12.60 -14.95 -0.10
CA GLY A 32 12.13 -14.55 -1.42
C GLY A 32 11.10 -13.42 -1.32
N ILE A 33 11.28 -12.37 -2.13
CA ILE A 33 10.36 -11.22 -2.22
C ILE A 33 9.87 -11.12 -3.66
N SER A 34 8.57 -11.25 -3.88
CA SER A 34 7.95 -11.16 -5.20
C SER A 34 7.02 -9.95 -5.27
N MET A 35 7.39 -8.96 -6.10
CA MET A 35 6.66 -7.72 -6.32
C MET A 35 5.99 -7.69 -7.70
N PRO A 36 4.85 -6.99 -7.85
CA PRO A 36 4.08 -7.01 -9.11
C PRO A 36 4.83 -6.39 -10.28
N THR A 37 5.38 -5.18 -10.12
CA THR A 37 5.97 -4.44 -11.24
C THR A 37 6.85 -3.30 -10.76
N LYS A 38 7.75 -2.83 -11.66
CA LYS A 38 8.50 -1.58 -11.48
C LYS A 38 7.79 -0.36 -12.06
N SER A 39 6.74 -0.55 -12.86
CA SER A 39 6.05 0.57 -13.52
C SER A 39 5.19 1.41 -12.57
N LEU A 40 4.83 0.90 -11.41
CA LEU A 40 4.16 1.64 -10.35
C LEU A 40 5.17 2.00 -9.26
N GLU A 41 5.22 3.28 -8.89
CA GLU A 41 6.21 3.83 -7.95
C GLU A 41 6.19 3.12 -6.61
N ARG A 42 5.00 2.81 -6.08
CA ARG A 42 4.80 2.11 -4.82
C ARG A 42 5.68 0.87 -4.72
N TRP A 43 5.62 -0.02 -5.73
CA TRP A 43 6.33 -1.30 -5.66
C TRP A 43 7.84 -1.19 -5.72
N ASN A 44 8.38 -0.13 -6.36
CA ASN A 44 9.82 0.15 -6.30
C ASN A 44 10.25 0.48 -4.88
N ARG A 45 9.47 1.30 -4.17
CA ARG A 45 9.75 1.64 -2.77
C ARG A 45 9.66 0.41 -1.87
N ASP A 46 8.55 -0.33 -1.94
CA ASP A 46 8.32 -1.51 -1.10
C ASP A 46 9.40 -2.56 -1.30
N GLY A 47 9.66 -2.98 -2.54
CA GLY A 47 10.62 -4.03 -2.83
C GLY A 47 12.06 -3.64 -2.48
N SER A 48 12.46 -2.41 -2.83
CA SER A 48 13.81 -1.93 -2.52
C SER A 48 14.02 -1.82 -1.01
N TYR A 49 13.06 -1.26 -0.29
CA TYR A 49 13.16 -1.05 1.14
C TYR A 49 13.10 -2.37 1.92
N LEU A 50 12.18 -3.29 1.57
CA LEU A 50 12.17 -4.64 2.13
C LEU A 50 13.53 -5.32 1.96
N LYS A 51 14.06 -5.35 0.73
CA LYS A 51 15.37 -5.94 0.45
C LYS A 51 16.45 -5.33 1.33
N GLU A 52 16.55 -4.00 1.41
CA GLU A 52 17.54 -3.30 2.22
C GLU A 52 17.43 -3.68 3.70
N GLN A 53 16.21 -3.69 4.26
CA GLN A 53 15.98 -4.00 5.68
C GLN A 53 16.32 -5.46 6.01
N PHE A 54 15.93 -6.40 5.15
CA PHE A 54 16.25 -7.81 5.36
C PHE A 54 17.75 -8.11 5.21
N GLU A 55 18.42 -7.52 4.19
CA GLU A 55 19.87 -7.64 4.04
C GLU A 55 20.64 -7.03 5.23
N ALA A 56 20.18 -5.86 5.73
CA ALA A 56 20.75 -5.23 6.91
C ALA A 56 20.56 -6.07 8.19
N ALA A 57 19.49 -6.87 8.26
CA ALA A 57 19.25 -7.82 9.33
C ALA A 57 20.04 -9.15 9.18
N GLY A 58 20.77 -9.33 8.07
CA GLY A 58 21.64 -10.49 7.83
C GLY A 58 21.00 -11.62 7.03
N TYR A 59 19.84 -11.39 6.40
CA TYR A 59 19.19 -12.35 5.51
C TYR A 59 19.81 -12.32 4.11
N GLU A 60 19.79 -13.45 3.40
CA GLU A 60 19.99 -13.50 1.96
C GLU A 60 18.64 -13.22 1.28
N VAL A 61 18.57 -12.22 0.38
CA VAL A 61 17.32 -11.76 -0.22
C VAL A 61 17.33 -11.96 -1.73
N GLU A 62 16.33 -12.68 -2.22
CA GLU A 62 15.99 -12.74 -3.64
C GLU A 62 14.76 -11.88 -3.90
N LEU A 63 14.90 -10.84 -4.73
CA LEU A 63 13.83 -9.90 -5.08
C LEU A 63 13.53 -9.96 -6.57
N THR A 64 12.27 -10.20 -6.94
CA THR A 64 11.78 -10.15 -8.31
C THR A 64 10.66 -9.14 -8.50
N TYR A 65 10.52 -8.68 -9.75
CA TYR A 65 9.40 -7.86 -10.23
C TYR A 65 8.91 -8.50 -11.53
N SER A 66 7.64 -8.86 -11.59
CA SER A 66 7.08 -9.70 -12.66
C SER A 66 6.28 -8.91 -13.70
N ASP A 67 6.52 -7.59 -13.83
CA ASP A 67 6.00 -6.70 -14.88
C ASP A 67 4.47 -6.78 -15.10
N ASN A 68 3.69 -6.98 -14.02
CA ASN A 68 2.25 -7.22 -14.03
C ASN A 68 1.82 -8.46 -14.86
N ASP A 69 2.72 -9.42 -15.04
CA ASP A 69 2.43 -10.72 -15.67
C ASP A 69 2.33 -11.80 -14.58
N ALA A 70 1.10 -12.29 -14.32
CA ALA A 70 0.84 -13.31 -13.31
C ALA A 70 1.51 -14.65 -13.63
N VAL A 71 1.73 -14.99 -14.91
CA VAL A 71 2.46 -16.20 -15.31
C VAL A 71 3.94 -16.04 -14.97
N GLN A 72 4.51 -14.87 -15.25
CA GLN A 72 5.89 -14.58 -14.87
C GLN A 72 6.06 -14.62 -13.35
N GLN A 73 5.11 -14.08 -12.57
CA GLN A 73 5.16 -14.13 -11.11
C GLN A 73 5.18 -15.57 -10.59
N ASN A 74 4.34 -16.45 -11.12
CA ASN A 74 4.39 -17.87 -10.78
C ASN A 74 5.75 -18.51 -11.08
N ASN A 75 6.36 -18.19 -12.24
CA ASN A 75 7.69 -18.70 -12.60
C ASN A 75 8.77 -18.16 -11.67
N ASP A 76 8.75 -16.88 -11.34
CA ASP A 76 9.71 -16.26 -10.44
C ASP A 76 9.64 -16.89 -9.05
N ILE A 77 8.43 -17.10 -8.51
CA ILE A 77 8.24 -17.78 -7.22
C ILE A 77 8.73 -19.24 -7.28
N SER A 78 8.44 -19.96 -8.38
CA SER A 78 8.94 -21.33 -8.57
C SER A 78 10.47 -21.40 -8.55
N ASN A 79 11.15 -20.40 -9.14
CA ASN A 79 12.60 -20.30 -9.10
C ASN A 79 13.10 -20.05 -7.67
N MET A 80 12.48 -19.14 -6.91
CA MET A 80 12.81 -18.91 -5.50
C MET A 80 12.67 -20.17 -4.65
N ILE A 81 11.61 -20.98 -4.87
CA ILE A 81 11.42 -22.27 -4.21
C ILE A 81 12.57 -23.22 -4.54
N ALA A 82 12.95 -23.31 -5.81
CA ALA A 82 14.04 -24.17 -6.25
C ALA A 82 15.41 -23.70 -5.70
N ASP A 83 15.59 -22.41 -5.50
CA ASP A 83 16.80 -21.80 -4.93
C ASP A 83 16.84 -21.89 -3.39
N GLY A 84 15.81 -22.47 -2.77
CA GLY A 84 15.77 -22.84 -1.36
C GLY A 84 15.50 -21.67 -0.42
N VAL A 85 14.62 -20.75 -0.78
CA VAL A 85 14.12 -19.75 0.18
C VAL A 85 13.33 -20.44 1.30
N GLU A 86 13.36 -19.87 2.49
CA GLU A 86 12.66 -20.42 3.67
C GLU A 86 11.33 -19.69 3.93
N VAL A 87 11.23 -18.43 3.49
CA VAL A 87 10.02 -17.60 3.56
C VAL A 87 9.81 -16.88 2.24
N LEU A 88 8.58 -16.84 1.78
CA LEU A 88 8.13 -16.05 0.63
C LEU A 88 7.27 -14.87 1.11
N ILE A 89 7.62 -13.67 0.66
CA ILE A 89 6.88 -12.43 0.86
C ILE A 89 6.35 -12.03 -0.52
N ILE A 90 5.02 -12.10 -0.71
CA ILE A 90 4.41 -11.98 -2.03
C ILE A 90 3.37 -10.85 -2.03
N ALA A 91 3.58 -9.83 -2.86
CA ALA A 91 2.55 -8.92 -3.30
C ALA A 91 1.96 -9.45 -4.63
N ALA A 92 0.79 -10.06 -4.57
CA ALA A 92 0.23 -10.77 -5.72
C ALA A 92 -0.19 -9.80 -6.83
N ILE A 93 0.08 -10.17 -8.10
CA ILE A 93 -0.46 -9.47 -9.27
C ILE A 93 -1.96 -9.74 -9.37
N ASP A 94 -2.34 -11.00 -9.20
CA ASP A 94 -3.70 -11.48 -9.23
C ASP A 94 -3.92 -12.41 -8.02
N SER A 95 -4.91 -12.08 -7.21
CA SER A 95 -5.17 -12.78 -5.94
C SER A 95 -5.52 -14.25 -6.10
N ASP A 96 -5.98 -14.70 -7.29
CA ASP A 96 -6.51 -16.05 -7.54
C ASP A 96 -5.53 -16.98 -8.27
N THR A 97 -4.43 -16.47 -8.84
CA THR A 97 -3.63 -17.24 -9.83
C THR A 97 -2.42 -17.98 -9.25
N LEU A 98 -2.15 -17.90 -7.95
CA LEU A 98 -0.95 -18.47 -7.32
C LEU A 98 -1.13 -19.91 -6.78
N SER A 99 -2.29 -20.52 -6.92
CA SER A 99 -2.64 -21.77 -6.20
C SER A 99 -1.64 -22.91 -6.42
N SER A 100 -1.12 -23.09 -7.65
CA SER A 100 -0.17 -24.19 -7.94
C SER A 100 1.18 -23.96 -7.26
N VAL A 101 1.75 -22.76 -7.40
CA VAL A 101 3.08 -22.46 -6.86
C VAL A 101 3.08 -22.37 -5.33
N LEU A 102 1.93 -21.99 -4.72
CA LEU A 102 1.80 -22.00 -3.26
C LEU A 102 1.68 -23.41 -2.69
N ALA A 103 1.07 -24.34 -3.44
CA ALA A 103 1.10 -25.77 -3.08
C ALA A 103 2.53 -26.31 -3.11
N ASP A 104 3.34 -25.96 -4.11
CA ASP A 104 4.75 -26.33 -4.20
C ASP A 104 5.58 -25.75 -3.03
N ALA A 105 5.32 -24.49 -2.66
CA ALA A 105 5.95 -23.84 -1.50
C ALA A 105 5.60 -24.57 -0.19
N LYS A 106 4.34 -24.96 0.00
CA LYS A 106 3.88 -25.73 1.16
C LYS A 106 4.56 -27.10 1.22
N ASP A 107 4.64 -27.82 0.10
CA ASP A 107 5.28 -29.13 0.03
C ASP A 107 6.79 -29.03 0.32
N ALA A 108 7.41 -27.90 -0.01
CA ALA A 108 8.80 -27.59 0.34
C ALA A 108 8.96 -27.10 1.81
N GLY A 109 7.89 -26.90 2.56
CA GLY A 109 7.92 -26.40 3.93
C GLY A 109 8.18 -24.89 4.06
N ILE A 110 7.99 -24.13 3.00
CA ILE A 110 8.22 -22.69 2.92
C ILE A 110 7.00 -21.95 3.48
N THR A 111 7.23 -20.98 4.36
CA THR A 111 6.17 -20.14 4.88
C THR A 111 5.86 -18.99 3.90
N VAL A 112 4.58 -18.78 3.59
CA VAL A 112 4.14 -17.73 2.68
C VAL A 112 3.43 -16.62 3.44
N ILE A 113 3.86 -15.38 3.21
CA ILE A 113 3.26 -14.15 3.72
C ILE A 113 2.70 -13.36 2.55
N ALA A 114 1.39 -13.09 2.57
CA ALA A 114 0.77 -12.12 1.68
C ALA A 114 1.17 -10.71 2.17
N TYR A 115 1.82 -9.94 1.31
CA TYR A 115 2.30 -8.60 1.61
C TYR A 115 1.48 -7.56 0.84
N ASP A 116 0.93 -6.59 1.55
CA ASP A 116 0.02 -5.55 1.06
C ASP A 116 -1.24 -6.13 0.38
N ARG A 117 -1.12 -7.03 -0.58
CA ARG A 117 -2.22 -7.64 -1.34
C ARG A 117 -2.63 -9.00 -0.79
N LEU A 118 -3.93 -9.15 -0.50
CA LEU A 118 -4.47 -10.44 -0.02
C LEU A 118 -4.43 -11.48 -1.15
N ILE A 119 -4.02 -12.70 -0.81
CA ILE A 119 -3.98 -13.84 -1.73
C ILE A 119 -5.13 -14.79 -1.39
N ASN A 120 -5.95 -15.15 -2.38
CA ASN A 120 -7.10 -16.02 -2.24
C ASN A 120 -6.68 -17.50 -2.27
N ASN A 121 -5.92 -17.93 -1.24
CA ASN A 121 -5.41 -19.30 -1.13
C ASN A 121 -5.27 -19.72 0.34
N ALA A 122 -5.50 -21.02 0.62
CA ALA A 122 -5.40 -21.58 1.97
C ALA A 122 -3.95 -21.77 2.46
N ASP A 123 -2.96 -21.71 1.56
CA ASP A 123 -1.57 -22.03 1.87
C ASP A 123 -0.72 -20.76 2.18
N ILE A 124 -1.37 -19.66 2.57
CA ILE A 124 -0.73 -18.48 3.15
C ILE A 124 -0.83 -18.53 4.68
N ALA A 125 0.24 -18.15 5.36
CA ALA A 125 0.30 -18.21 6.82
C ALA A 125 -0.18 -16.92 7.48
N TYR A 126 0.16 -15.77 6.91
CA TYR A 126 -0.15 -14.45 7.41
C TYR A 126 -0.38 -13.46 6.27
N TYR A 127 -1.13 -12.41 6.58
CA TYR A 127 -1.29 -11.23 5.75
C TYR A 127 -0.75 -10.01 6.51
N VAL A 128 0.10 -9.21 5.87
CA VAL A 128 0.59 -7.93 6.39
C VAL A 128 0.14 -6.85 5.45
N SER A 129 -0.63 -5.90 5.96
CA SER A 129 -1.17 -4.79 5.17
C SER A 129 -1.66 -3.68 6.08
N PHE A 130 -2.41 -2.75 5.50
CA PHE A 130 -3.16 -1.72 6.21
C PHE A 130 -4.63 -2.12 6.33
N ASP A 131 -5.39 -1.39 7.15
CA ASP A 131 -6.86 -1.49 7.12
C ASP A 131 -7.38 -0.89 5.81
N ASN A 132 -7.60 -1.77 4.84
CA ASN A 132 -7.96 -1.39 3.47
C ASN A 132 -9.36 -0.77 3.37
N TYR A 133 -10.31 -1.19 4.20
CA TYR A 133 -11.63 -0.56 4.25
C TYR A 133 -11.53 0.86 4.78
N THR A 134 -10.72 1.08 5.82
CA THR A 134 -10.48 2.41 6.39
C THR A 134 -9.81 3.36 5.40
N VAL A 135 -9.01 2.88 4.44
CA VAL A 135 -8.49 3.74 3.36
C VAL A 135 -9.64 4.44 2.61
N GLY A 136 -10.63 3.68 2.16
CA GLY A 136 -11.81 4.23 1.48
C GLY A 136 -12.63 5.16 2.38
N VAL A 137 -12.78 4.79 3.66
CA VAL A 137 -13.45 5.65 4.66
C VAL A 137 -12.75 7.00 4.79
N LEU A 138 -11.42 7.03 4.86
CA LEU A 138 -10.64 8.26 4.98
C LEU A 138 -10.79 9.17 3.75
N GLN A 139 -10.80 8.61 2.53
CA GLN A 139 -11.06 9.34 1.30
C GLN A 139 -12.45 9.98 1.32
N ALA A 140 -13.46 9.19 1.68
CA ALA A 140 -14.84 9.65 1.78
C ALA A 140 -15.04 10.70 2.89
N GLN A 141 -14.43 10.48 4.06
CA GLN A 141 -14.52 11.44 5.17
C GLN A 141 -13.89 12.78 4.79
N TYR A 142 -12.75 12.75 4.06
CA TYR A 142 -12.15 13.98 3.53
C TYR A 142 -13.14 14.77 2.66
N VAL A 143 -13.84 14.08 1.75
CA VAL A 143 -14.89 14.71 0.89
C VAL A 143 -16.00 15.29 1.73
N ILE A 144 -16.50 14.55 2.74
CA ILE A 144 -17.58 14.98 3.64
C ILE A 144 -17.18 16.27 4.35
N ASP A 145 -15.98 16.33 4.87
CA ASP A 145 -15.49 17.47 5.66
C ASP A 145 -15.14 18.67 4.77
N ALA A 146 -14.52 18.46 3.61
CA ALA A 146 -14.13 19.52 2.69
C ALA A 146 -15.35 20.28 2.10
N LEU A 147 -16.46 19.56 1.86
CA LEU A 147 -17.69 20.13 1.31
C LEU A 147 -18.76 20.40 2.37
N ASP A 148 -18.47 20.10 3.64
CA ASP A 148 -19.42 20.19 4.75
C ASP A 148 -20.76 19.51 4.41
N LEU A 149 -20.70 18.29 3.89
CA LEU A 149 -21.87 17.57 3.36
C LEU A 149 -22.98 17.40 4.40
N LYS A 150 -22.62 17.32 5.69
CA LYS A 150 -23.58 17.20 6.80
C LYS A 150 -24.46 18.45 6.94
N ASN A 151 -23.99 19.61 6.47
CA ASN A 151 -24.68 20.89 6.53
C ASN A 151 -24.96 21.45 5.12
N ALA A 152 -24.97 20.62 4.07
CA ALA A 152 -25.14 21.05 2.69
C ALA A 152 -26.48 21.72 2.39
N GLY A 153 -27.51 21.41 3.19
CA GLY A 153 -28.89 21.92 2.94
C GLY A 153 -29.40 21.44 1.57
N ASP A 154 -29.80 22.36 0.71
CA ASP A 154 -30.30 22.07 -0.64
C ASP A 154 -29.17 22.00 -1.70
N LYS A 155 -27.89 22.13 -1.31
CA LYS A 155 -26.78 22.05 -2.25
C LYS A 155 -26.61 20.60 -2.73
N THR A 156 -26.22 20.45 -3.98
CA THR A 156 -25.89 19.15 -4.58
C THR A 156 -24.51 19.23 -5.23
N TYR A 157 -23.78 18.12 -5.19
CA TYR A 157 -22.44 17.98 -5.74
C TYR A 157 -22.37 16.76 -6.63
N ASN A 158 -21.56 16.83 -7.67
CA ASN A 158 -21.34 15.72 -8.60
C ASN A 158 -20.03 15.01 -8.27
N ILE A 159 -20.13 13.68 -8.18
CA ILE A 159 -19.00 12.78 -7.89
C ILE A 159 -18.86 11.73 -8.98
N GLU A 160 -17.62 11.42 -9.34
CA GLU A 160 -17.25 10.25 -10.14
C GLU A 160 -16.24 9.40 -9.37
N PHE A 161 -16.34 8.08 -9.54
CA PHE A 161 -15.43 7.10 -8.92
C PHE A 161 -14.46 6.54 -9.95
N THR A 162 -13.22 6.29 -9.52
CA THR A 162 -12.20 5.54 -10.26
C THR A 162 -11.58 4.55 -9.29
N ALA A 163 -11.96 3.29 -9.41
CA ALA A 163 -11.49 2.23 -8.54
C ALA A 163 -10.24 1.52 -9.11
N GLY A 164 -9.72 0.57 -8.34
CA GLY A 164 -8.50 -0.15 -8.68
C GLY A 164 -8.70 -1.38 -9.54
N ASP A 165 -7.68 -2.25 -9.53
CA ASP A 165 -7.64 -3.48 -10.32
C ASP A 165 -8.64 -4.53 -9.79
N PRO A 166 -9.53 -5.08 -10.63
CA PRO A 166 -10.43 -6.16 -10.20
C PRO A 166 -9.72 -7.48 -9.86
N ALA A 167 -8.47 -7.67 -10.28
CA ALA A 167 -7.66 -8.82 -9.90
C ALA A 167 -7.02 -8.69 -8.51
N ASP A 168 -7.07 -7.51 -7.91
CA ASP A 168 -6.60 -7.22 -6.56
C ASP A 168 -7.79 -7.15 -5.59
N THR A 169 -7.89 -8.11 -4.67
CA THR A 169 -8.96 -8.20 -3.67
C THR A 169 -9.08 -6.90 -2.85
N ASN A 170 -7.97 -6.19 -2.59
CA ASN A 170 -8.00 -4.96 -1.81
C ASN A 170 -8.77 -3.82 -2.48
N ALA A 171 -8.80 -3.79 -3.83
CA ALA A 171 -9.51 -2.75 -4.56
C ALA A 171 -11.00 -2.70 -4.21
N GLY A 172 -11.59 -3.87 -3.94
CA GLY A 172 -12.97 -3.99 -3.46
C GLY A 172 -13.17 -3.39 -2.07
N TYR A 173 -12.21 -3.58 -1.15
CA TYR A 173 -12.28 -2.98 0.20
C TYR A 173 -12.17 -1.46 0.16
N PHE A 174 -11.25 -0.90 -0.64
CA PHE A 174 -11.12 0.56 -0.80
C PHE A 174 -12.42 1.17 -1.34
N PHE A 175 -12.97 0.58 -2.41
CA PHE A 175 -14.22 1.03 -2.99
C PHE A 175 -15.39 0.93 -1.98
N SER A 176 -15.52 -0.18 -1.28
CA SER A 176 -16.60 -0.39 -0.31
C SER A 176 -16.52 0.60 0.85
N GLY A 177 -15.32 0.85 1.40
CA GLY A 177 -15.14 1.84 2.46
C GLY A 177 -15.58 3.24 2.05
N ALA A 178 -15.22 3.67 0.83
CA ALA A 178 -15.63 4.96 0.28
C ALA A 178 -17.14 4.99 -0.03
N TRP A 179 -17.63 3.96 -0.69
CA TRP A 179 -19.03 3.85 -1.10
C TRP A 179 -19.97 3.86 0.11
N ASP A 180 -19.75 3.00 1.09
CA ASP A 180 -20.60 2.87 2.27
C ASP A 180 -20.63 4.17 3.08
N THR A 181 -19.50 4.87 3.17
CA THR A 181 -19.39 6.15 3.86
C THR A 181 -20.15 7.28 3.14
N LEU A 182 -20.12 7.31 1.79
CA LEU A 182 -20.80 8.33 0.99
C LEU A 182 -22.24 7.98 0.64
N LYS A 183 -22.64 6.72 0.73
CA LYS A 183 -23.97 6.22 0.35
C LYS A 183 -25.11 7.01 0.99
N PRO A 184 -25.09 7.40 2.28
CA PRO A 184 -26.17 8.22 2.84
C PRO A 184 -26.39 9.55 2.11
N PHE A 185 -25.32 10.18 1.60
CA PHE A 185 -25.39 11.44 0.85
C PHE A 185 -25.83 11.22 -0.61
N ILE A 186 -25.49 10.07 -1.19
CA ILE A 186 -25.96 9.64 -2.51
C ILE A 186 -27.46 9.35 -2.45
N ASP A 187 -27.90 8.58 -1.47
CA ASP A 187 -29.33 8.23 -1.27
C ASP A 187 -30.18 9.46 -0.97
N ALA A 188 -29.63 10.46 -0.27
CA ALA A 188 -30.28 11.73 -0.01
C ALA A 188 -30.32 12.67 -1.23
N GLY A 189 -29.57 12.37 -2.29
CA GLY A 189 -29.42 13.22 -3.47
C GLY A 189 -28.50 14.44 -3.30
N THR A 190 -27.80 14.56 -2.16
CA THR A 190 -26.76 15.56 -1.93
C THR A 190 -25.55 15.30 -2.85
N LEU A 191 -25.17 14.02 -3.02
CA LEU A 191 -24.20 13.59 -4.02
C LEU A 191 -24.94 12.96 -5.21
N LYS A 192 -24.54 13.33 -6.43
CA LYS A 192 -25.04 12.79 -7.69
C LYS A 192 -23.90 12.19 -8.48
N ILE A 193 -24.17 11.12 -9.20
CA ILE A 193 -23.21 10.45 -10.07
C ILE A 193 -23.73 10.61 -11.51
N PRO A 194 -23.31 11.66 -12.25
CA PRO A 194 -23.80 11.93 -13.61
C PRO A 194 -23.60 10.79 -14.59
N SER A 195 -22.49 10.02 -14.46
CA SER A 195 -22.24 8.84 -15.27
C SER A 195 -23.19 7.68 -14.99
N GLY A 196 -23.83 7.66 -13.80
CA GLY A 196 -24.62 6.53 -13.32
C GLY A 196 -23.81 5.27 -12.97
N LYS A 197 -22.46 5.34 -12.95
CA LYS A 197 -21.58 4.22 -12.59
C LYS A 197 -21.52 4.08 -11.07
N THR A 198 -22.18 3.06 -10.54
CA THR A 198 -22.41 2.89 -9.10
C THR A 198 -21.84 1.57 -8.54
N SER A 199 -21.27 0.71 -9.37
CA SER A 199 -20.65 -0.53 -8.93
C SER A 199 -19.14 -0.51 -9.15
N PHE A 200 -18.42 -1.32 -8.36
CA PHE A 200 -16.98 -1.48 -8.46
C PHE A 200 -16.54 -1.82 -9.89
N GLU A 201 -17.21 -2.80 -10.53
CA GLU A 201 -16.86 -3.29 -11.86
C GLU A 201 -17.00 -2.22 -12.95
N GLN A 202 -17.92 -1.26 -12.77
CA GLN A 202 -18.13 -0.18 -13.74
C GLN A 202 -17.03 0.88 -13.69
N VAL A 203 -16.33 1.00 -12.57
CA VAL A 203 -15.31 2.02 -12.32
C VAL A 203 -13.91 1.44 -12.09
N ALA A 204 -13.78 0.12 -12.22
CA ALA A 204 -12.50 -0.59 -12.06
C ALA A 204 -11.48 -0.18 -13.12
N THR A 205 -10.22 -0.18 -12.72
CA THR A 205 -9.06 0.18 -13.56
C THR A 205 -8.07 -0.98 -13.56
N PRO A 206 -8.10 -1.87 -14.56
CA PRO A 206 -7.18 -3.00 -14.65
C PRO A 206 -5.72 -2.59 -14.50
N GLN A 207 -4.96 -3.41 -13.77
CA GLN A 207 -3.53 -3.19 -13.47
C GLN A 207 -3.22 -1.87 -12.75
N TRP A 208 -4.21 -1.20 -12.16
CA TRP A 208 -4.05 0.14 -11.56
C TRP A 208 -3.45 1.16 -12.55
N SER A 209 -3.69 0.95 -13.84
CA SER A 209 -3.03 1.66 -14.93
C SER A 209 -3.42 3.13 -15.00
N THR A 210 -2.42 4.01 -14.92
CA THR A 210 -2.57 5.46 -15.08
C THR A 210 -3.17 5.81 -16.47
N ASP A 211 -2.70 5.16 -17.54
CA ASP A 211 -3.18 5.41 -18.89
C ASP A 211 -4.65 4.99 -19.07
N THR A 212 -5.03 3.84 -18.49
CA THR A 212 -6.43 3.38 -18.51
C THR A 212 -7.33 4.33 -17.70
N ALA A 213 -6.88 4.80 -16.54
CA ALA A 213 -7.61 5.80 -15.75
C ALA A 213 -7.77 7.11 -16.52
N LEU A 214 -6.72 7.60 -17.19
CA LEU A 214 -6.76 8.78 -18.05
C LEU A 214 -7.82 8.63 -19.15
N GLU A 215 -7.76 7.56 -19.94
CA GLU A 215 -8.67 7.34 -21.06
C GLU A 215 -10.13 7.22 -20.57
N ASN A 216 -10.37 6.43 -19.53
CA ASN A 216 -11.71 6.24 -18.97
C ASN A 216 -12.28 7.56 -18.43
N PHE A 217 -11.45 8.39 -17.81
CA PHE A 217 -11.92 9.64 -17.25
C PHE A 217 -12.13 10.72 -18.31
N GLN A 218 -11.30 10.78 -19.35
CA GLN A 218 -11.53 11.62 -20.53
C GLN A 218 -12.88 11.30 -21.18
N ASN A 219 -13.19 9.99 -21.35
CA ASN A 219 -14.51 9.55 -21.86
C ASN A 219 -15.66 9.97 -20.94
N THR A 220 -15.47 9.94 -19.62
CA THR A 220 -16.45 10.40 -18.63
C THR A 220 -16.66 11.91 -18.73
N LEU A 221 -15.59 12.70 -18.80
CA LEU A 221 -15.67 14.16 -18.98
C LEU A 221 -16.39 14.53 -20.27
N ALA A 222 -16.02 13.92 -21.38
CA ALA A 222 -16.65 14.20 -22.69
C ALA A 222 -18.14 13.85 -22.71
N SER A 223 -18.54 12.78 -22.02
CA SER A 223 -19.91 12.27 -22.06
C SER A 223 -20.86 13.02 -21.12
N TYR A 224 -20.37 13.47 -19.96
CA TYR A 224 -21.25 13.95 -18.88
C TYR A 224 -20.93 15.37 -18.39
N TYR A 225 -19.79 15.96 -18.82
CA TYR A 225 -19.33 17.27 -18.34
C TYR A 225 -19.02 18.26 -19.47
N GLY A 226 -19.23 17.85 -20.72
CA GLY A 226 -18.96 18.69 -21.90
C GLY A 226 -19.95 19.84 -22.10
N ASP A 227 -21.10 19.83 -21.42
CA ASP A 227 -22.14 20.87 -21.47
C ASP A 227 -22.00 21.96 -20.40
N GLY A 228 -20.92 21.92 -19.61
CA GLY A 228 -20.69 22.82 -18.48
C GLY A 228 -21.22 22.31 -17.15
N THR A 229 -21.68 21.07 -17.07
CA THR A 229 -21.93 20.38 -15.79
C THR A 229 -20.67 20.43 -14.93
N VAL A 230 -20.84 20.77 -13.65
CA VAL A 230 -19.73 20.90 -12.71
C VAL A 230 -19.34 19.53 -12.19
N LEU A 231 -18.06 19.18 -12.25
CA LEU A 231 -17.46 18.05 -11.52
C LEU A 231 -16.94 18.59 -10.19
N ASP A 232 -17.46 18.10 -9.07
CA ASP A 232 -17.02 18.53 -7.75
C ASP A 232 -16.01 17.56 -7.13
N ILE A 233 -16.15 16.26 -7.42
CA ILE A 233 -15.34 15.20 -6.80
C ILE A 233 -14.99 14.15 -7.85
N ALA A 234 -13.69 13.82 -7.93
CA ALA A 234 -13.13 12.62 -8.56
C ALA A 234 -12.52 11.76 -7.47
N LEU A 235 -13.26 10.75 -6.99
CA LEU A 235 -12.79 9.84 -5.94
C LEU A 235 -12.01 8.70 -6.58
N CYS A 236 -10.68 8.78 -6.47
CA CYS A 236 -9.73 7.80 -6.98
C CYS A 236 -9.21 6.93 -5.84
N SER A 237 -9.18 5.61 -6.04
CA SER A 237 -8.76 4.68 -5.00
C SER A 237 -7.27 4.74 -4.68
N ASN A 238 -6.40 5.11 -5.65
CA ASN A 238 -4.97 5.27 -5.41
C ASN A 238 -4.34 6.38 -6.26
N ASP A 239 -3.06 6.65 -6.02
CA ASP A 239 -2.32 7.72 -6.67
C ASP A 239 -2.04 7.44 -8.16
N SER A 240 -1.80 6.19 -8.56
CA SER A 240 -1.60 5.86 -9.98
C SER A 240 -2.85 6.18 -10.81
N THR A 241 -4.04 5.82 -10.33
CA THR A 241 -5.31 6.16 -10.98
C THR A 241 -5.61 7.66 -10.87
N ALA A 242 -5.30 8.28 -9.72
CA ALA A 242 -5.47 9.72 -9.52
C ALA A 242 -4.59 10.55 -10.47
N ALA A 243 -3.38 10.07 -10.80
CA ALA A 243 -2.50 10.74 -11.77
C ALA A 243 -3.14 10.81 -13.16
N GLY A 244 -3.73 9.70 -13.64
CA GLY A 244 -4.47 9.67 -14.91
C GLY A 244 -5.70 10.58 -14.89
N VAL A 245 -6.49 10.52 -13.82
CA VAL A 245 -7.68 11.37 -13.63
C VAL A 245 -7.29 12.85 -13.55
N ALA A 246 -6.25 13.20 -12.80
CA ALA A 246 -5.76 14.56 -12.69
C ALA A 246 -5.30 15.11 -14.05
N GLN A 247 -4.61 14.28 -14.84
CA GLN A 247 -4.23 14.65 -16.21
C GLN A 247 -5.44 14.89 -17.11
N ALA A 248 -6.48 14.03 -17.05
CA ALA A 248 -7.72 14.23 -17.78
C ALA A 248 -8.42 15.54 -17.38
N ILE A 249 -8.47 15.84 -16.08
CA ILE A 249 -9.06 17.08 -15.58
C ILE A 249 -8.29 18.30 -16.13
N VAL A 250 -6.98 18.29 -16.06
CA VAL A 250 -6.14 19.42 -16.55
C VAL A 250 -6.28 19.62 -18.05
N SER A 251 -6.41 18.54 -18.84
CA SER A 251 -6.45 18.63 -20.31
C SER A 251 -7.84 18.85 -20.87
N ASP A 252 -8.89 18.27 -20.29
CA ASP A 252 -10.19 18.11 -20.94
C ASP A 252 -11.38 18.63 -20.14
N TYR A 253 -11.22 18.92 -18.84
CA TYR A 253 -12.33 19.44 -18.04
C TYR A 253 -12.60 20.91 -18.36
N ALA A 254 -13.80 21.19 -18.88
CA ALA A 254 -14.21 22.54 -19.29
C ALA A 254 -14.77 23.41 -18.14
N GLY A 255 -14.95 22.86 -16.93
CA GLY A 255 -15.42 23.60 -15.77
C GLY A 255 -14.39 24.59 -15.22
N SER A 256 -14.85 25.54 -14.43
CA SER A 256 -13.99 26.59 -13.86
C SER A 256 -13.49 26.31 -12.43
N ASN A 257 -14.02 25.26 -11.78
CA ASN A 257 -13.61 24.84 -10.44
C ASN A 257 -12.53 23.75 -10.53
N GLN A 258 -11.72 23.65 -9.47
CA GLN A 258 -10.85 22.51 -9.26
C GLN A 258 -11.62 21.45 -8.46
N PRO A 259 -11.86 20.25 -9.01
CA PRO A 259 -12.50 19.16 -8.27
C PRO A 259 -11.65 18.67 -7.10
N ILE A 260 -12.30 18.11 -6.08
CA ILE A 260 -11.59 17.29 -5.09
C ILE A 260 -11.11 16.01 -5.80
N VAL A 261 -9.79 15.74 -5.77
CA VAL A 261 -9.20 14.51 -6.30
C VAL A 261 -8.56 13.78 -5.13
N THR A 262 -9.02 12.56 -4.86
CA THR A 262 -8.43 11.70 -3.82
C THR A 262 -7.37 10.77 -4.39
N GLY A 263 -6.57 10.16 -3.53
CA GLY A 263 -5.57 9.16 -3.88
C GLY A 263 -5.19 8.30 -2.67
N GLN A 264 -4.19 7.44 -2.84
CA GLN A 264 -3.58 6.59 -1.84
C GLN A 264 -2.16 6.25 -2.28
N ASP A 265 -1.25 6.02 -1.37
CA ASP A 265 0.14 5.56 -1.47
C ASP A 265 1.20 6.65 -1.25
N GLY A 266 0.92 7.92 -1.50
CA GLY A 266 1.89 9.00 -1.33
C GLY A 266 2.99 9.01 -2.40
N ASP A 267 2.63 8.74 -3.66
CA ASP A 267 3.56 8.78 -4.79
C ASP A 267 4.07 10.20 -5.04
N ILE A 268 5.35 10.34 -5.39
CA ILE A 268 6.02 11.65 -5.48
C ILE A 268 5.32 12.59 -6.46
N GLY A 269 4.90 12.09 -7.62
CA GLY A 269 4.16 12.91 -8.60
C GLY A 269 2.82 13.41 -8.06
N ASN A 270 2.13 12.59 -7.27
CA ASN A 270 0.86 12.95 -6.65
C ASN A 270 1.04 13.91 -5.47
N LEU A 271 2.11 13.76 -4.69
CA LEU A 271 2.46 14.74 -3.66
C LEU A 271 2.79 16.11 -4.27
N GLN A 272 3.43 16.16 -5.45
CA GLN A 272 3.61 17.40 -6.21
C GLN A 272 2.26 17.98 -6.64
N ASN A 273 1.36 17.14 -7.17
CA ASN A 273 -0.01 17.57 -7.52
C ASN A 273 -0.79 18.12 -6.30
N ILE A 274 -0.56 17.57 -5.09
CA ILE A 274 -1.16 18.10 -3.86
C ILE A 274 -0.59 19.48 -3.52
N VAL A 275 0.72 19.67 -3.65
CA VAL A 275 1.36 20.99 -3.47
C VAL A 275 0.80 22.02 -4.44
N ASP A 276 0.63 21.63 -5.71
CA ASP A 276 0.14 22.48 -6.80
C ASP A 276 -1.38 22.68 -6.76
N GLY A 277 -2.11 21.89 -5.97
CA GLY A 277 -3.57 21.95 -5.82
C GLY A 277 -4.33 21.27 -6.96
N ILE A 278 -3.69 20.40 -7.73
CA ILE A 278 -4.31 19.56 -8.79
C ILE A 278 -4.97 18.33 -8.17
N GLN A 279 -4.30 17.68 -7.23
CA GLN A 279 -4.85 16.64 -6.36
C GLN A 279 -5.08 17.24 -4.97
N THR A 280 -6.08 16.75 -4.23
CA THR A 280 -6.45 17.37 -2.96
C THR A 280 -5.88 16.64 -1.75
N MET A 281 -5.85 15.31 -1.81
CA MET A 281 -5.36 14.47 -0.73
C MET A 281 -4.86 13.12 -1.24
N THR A 282 -4.09 12.44 -0.43
CA THR A 282 -3.77 11.02 -0.56
C THR A 282 -3.88 10.32 0.80
N VAL A 283 -4.24 9.04 0.83
CA VAL A 283 -4.14 8.22 2.04
C VAL A 283 -2.77 7.55 2.03
N TYR A 284 -1.96 7.89 3.03
CA TYR A 284 -0.61 7.38 3.12
C TYR A 284 -0.58 6.05 3.85
N LYS A 285 0.08 5.09 3.22
CA LYS A 285 0.47 3.79 3.76
C LYS A 285 1.99 3.81 3.96
N ASN A 286 2.44 3.77 5.20
CA ASN A 286 3.87 3.89 5.50
C ASN A 286 4.63 2.61 5.18
N VAL A 287 5.31 2.58 4.05
CA VAL A 287 6.11 1.44 3.56
C VAL A 287 7.15 0.97 4.58
N SER A 288 7.80 1.91 5.29
CA SER A 288 8.81 1.54 6.30
C SER A 288 8.19 0.78 7.47
N ASP A 289 6.98 1.14 7.87
CA ASP A 289 6.27 0.48 8.96
C ASP A 289 5.82 -0.93 8.53
N GLU A 290 5.28 -1.06 7.31
CA GLU A 290 4.86 -2.36 6.77
C GLU A 290 6.04 -3.33 6.60
N ALA A 291 7.16 -2.84 6.08
CA ALA A 291 8.39 -3.61 5.97
C ALA A 291 8.95 -3.99 7.36
N GLY A 292 8.90 -3.08 8.33
CA GLY A 292 9.34 -3.33 9.70
C GLY A 292 8.50 -4.40 10.40
N VAL A 293 7.17 -4.35 10.25
CA VAL A 293 6.26 -5.41 10.75
C VAL A 293 6.57 -6.75 10.09
N THR A 294 6.77 -6.75 8.76
CA THR A 294 7.09 -7.96 8.00
C THR A 294 8.43 -8.57 8.44
N LEU A 295 9.46 -7.76 8.67
CA LEU A 295 10.76 -8.22 9.14
C LEU A 295 10.65 -8.89 10.53
N VAL A 296 9.95 -8.28 11.47
CA VAL A 296 9.75 -8.84 12.81
C VAL A 296 8.94 -10.15 12.74
N LEU A 297 7.92 -10.21 11.87
CA LEU A 297 7.13 -11.42 11.65
C LEU A 297 7.99 -12.57 11.09
N VAL A 298 8.76 -12.30 10.04
CA VAL A 298 9.66 -13.30 9.41
C VAL A 298 10.70 -13.79 10.41
N SER A 299 11.32 -12.89 11.18
CA SER A 299 12.28 -13.27 12.21
C SER A 299 11.66 -14.23 13.23
N ALA A 300 10.46 -13.92 13.72
CA ALA A 300 9.76 -14.79 14.67
C ALA A 300 9.41 -16.16 14.08
N ILE A 301 9.02 -16.23 12.80
CA ILE A 301 8.74 -17.48 12.10
C ILE A 301 10.01 -18.33 11.98
N LEU A 302 11.12 -17.74 11.54
CA LEU A 302 12.40 -18.44 11.36
C LEU A 302 13.01 -18.88 12.70
N ASP A 303 12.71 -18.19 13.80
CA ASP A 303 13.02 -18.63 15.17
C ASP A 303 12.10 -19.78 15.66
N GLY A 304 11.22 -20.30 14.81
CA GLY A 304 10.30 -21.41 15.14
C GLY A 304 9.13 -20.99 16.03
N GLN A 305 8.85 -19.69 16.16
CA GLN A 305 7.69 -19.18 16.90
C GLN A 305 6.42 -19.32 16.05
N LYS A 306 5.26 -19.28 16.73
CA LYS A 306 3.96 -19.17 16.07
C LYS A 306 3.36 -17.80 16.44
N PRO A 307 3.64 -16.76 15.64
CA PRO A 307 3.24 -15.39 15.93
C PRO A 307 1.71 -15.22 16.08
N GLY A 308 1.30 -14.39 17.04
CA GLY A 308 -0.07 -14.01 17.33
C GLY A 308 -0.13 -12.54 17.75
N ALA A 309 -1.17 -12.16 18.50
CA ALA A 309 -1.39 -10.77 18.94
C ALA A 309 -0.23 -10.18 19.76
N GLU A 310 0.50 -11.01 20.50
CA GLU A 310 1.65 -10.60 21.31
C GLU A 310 2.81 -10.06 20.48
N LEU A 311 2.88 -10.39 19.18
CA LEU A 311 3.93 -9.88 18.32
C LEU A 311 3.78 -8.37 18.08
N CYS A 312 2.56 -7.82 18.16
CA CYS A 312 2.33 -6.38 18.00
C CYS A 312 3.11 -5.53 19.00
N GLU A 313 3.41 -6.06 20.19
CA GLU A 313 4.21 -5.35 21.19
C GLU A 313 5.68 -5.14 20.77
N LYS A 314 6.15 -5.86 19.76
CA LYS A 314 7.51 -5.78 19.24
C LYS A 314 7.65 -4.85 18.02
N PHE A 315 6.53 -4.40 17.46
CA PHE A 315 6.55 -3.49 16.32
C PHE A 315 6.90 -2.07 16.74
N SER A 316 7.62 -1.36 15.90
CA SER A 316 7.85 0.07 16.05
C SER A 316 6.63 0.91 15.63
N ALA A 317 5.80 0.33 14.75
CA ALA A 317 4.58 0.93 14.25
C ALA A 317 3.35 0.40 15.00
N GLU A 318 2.27 1.19 15.00
CA GLU A 318 0.96 0.73 15.47
C GLU A 318 0.37 -0.25 14.46
N ALA A 319 0.13 -1.47 14.89
CA ALA A 319 -0.54 -2.49 14.10
C ALA A 319 -1.46 -3.33 15.00
N ALA A 320 -2.58 -3.75 14.44
CA ALA A 320 -3.52 -4.66 15.09
C ALA A 320 -3.38 -6.08 14.54
N PHE A 321 -3.48 -7.10 15.41
CA PHE A 321 -3.62 -8.48 14.97
C PHE A 321 -5.10 -8.77 14.75
N ASP A 322 -5.46 -9.08 13.51
CA ASP A 322 -6.84 -9.37 13.09
C ASP A 322 -6.98 -10.84 12.67
N THR A 323 -8.07 -11.47 13.12
CA THR A 323 -8.44 -12.85 12.78
C THR A 323 -9.91 -12.97 12.40
N GLU A 324 -10.54 -11.86 12.00
CA GLU A 324 -11.99 -11.80 11.74
C GLU A 324 -12.34 -11.20 10.36
N THR A 325 -11.52 -10.28 9.85
CA THR A 325 -11.91 -9.39 8.74
C THR A 325 -11.54 -9.94 7.36
N TYR A 326 -10.30 -10.43 7.20
CA TYR A 326 -9.77 -10.76 5.89
C TYR A 326 -9.98 -12.24 5.55
N ASP A 327 -11.19 -12.55 5.05
CA ASP A 327 -11.52 -13.87 4.48
C ASP A 327 -11.07 -13.90 3.02
N ASN A 328 -10.21 -14.85 2.69
CA ASN A 328 -9.66 -15.05 1.35
C ASN A 328 -10.41 -16.13 0.53
N GLY A 329 -11.64 -16.44 0.92
CA GLY A 329 -12.46 -17.49 0.27
C GLY A 329 -12.11 -18.93 0.71
N GLN A 330 -11.04 -19.10 1.50
CA GLN A 330 -10.64 -20.38 2.10
C GLN A 330 -10.68 -20.33 3.64
N GLY A 331 -10.93 -19.15 4.18
CA GLY A 331 -11.01 -18.84 5.59
C GLY A 331 -10.39 -17.50 5.92
N VAL A 332 -10.53 -17.10 7.18
CA VAL A 332 -9.93 -15.84 7.66
C VAL A 332 -8.43 -16.02 7.84
N VAL A 333 -7.65 -15.14 7.22
CA VAL A 333 -6.19 -15.13 7.30
C VAL A 333 -5.75 -14.31 8.51
N PRO A 334 -4.91 -14.86 9.41
CA PRO A 334 -4.30 -14.05 10.46
C PRO A 334 -3.52 -12.87 9.88
N SER A 335 -3.92 -11.65 10.25
CA SER A 335 -3.45 -10.43 9.60
C SER A 335 -2.83 -9.48 10.61
N TYR A 336 -1.75 -8.78 10.22
CA TYR A 336 -1.21 -7.63 10.92
C TYR A 336 -1.56 -6.38 10.11
N LEU A 337 -2.45 -5.56 10.67
CA LEU A 337 -3.05 -4.42 9.99
C LEU A 337 -2.51 -3.12 10.57
N LEU A 338 -1.79 -2.37 9.76
CA LEU A 338 -1.31 -1.03 10.08
C LEU A 338 -2.42 0.01 9.88
N VAL A 339 -2.24 1.16 10.51
CA VAL A 339 -3.19 2.29 10.43
C VAL A 339 -2.79 3.21 9.27
N PRO A 340 -3.66 3.35 8.24
CA PRO A 340 -3.45 4.36 7.20
C PRO A 340 -3.87 5.74 7.71
N TYR A 341 -3.33 6.82 7.12
CA TYR A 341 -3.73 8.17 7.49
C TYR A 341 -3.79 9.15 6.31
N SER A 342 -4.71 10.12 6.42
CA SER A 342 -4.96 11.10 5.38
C SER A 342 -3.89 12.18 5.35
N ILE A 343 -3.37 12.48 4.15
CA ILE A 343 -2.43 13.55 3.87
C ILE A 343 -3.06 14.53 2.89
N ASP A 344 -2.98 15.80 3.22
CA ASP A 344 -3.32 16.91 2.34
C ASP A 344 -2.25 18.02 2.40
N LYS A 345 -2.47 19.12 1.72
CA LYS A 345 -1.52 20.26 1.69
C LYS A 345 -1.20 20.83 3.07
N ASN A 346 -2.09 20.66 4.06
CA ASN A 346 -1.93 21.27 5.38
C ASN A 346 -1.07 20.41 6.33
N ASN A 347 -0.91 19.12 6.06
CA ASN A 347 -0.22 18.18 6.95
C ASN A 347 0.92 17.38 6.31
N LEU A 348 1.47 17.83 5.17
CA LEU A 348 2.61 17.20 4.47
C LEU A 348 3.82 16.93 5.39
N ASN A 349 3.96 17.70 6.49
CA ASN A 349 5.04 17.47 7.45
C ASN A 349 4.98 16.11 8.13
N LEU A 350 3.80 15.48 8.22
CA LEU A 350 3.67 14.12 8.74
C LEU A 350 4.49 13.12 7.91
N LEU A 351 4.59 13.32 6.59
CA LEU A 351 5.42 12.48 5.72
C LEU A 351 6.92 12.65 6.00
N ILE A 352 7.35 13.85 6.38
CA ILE A 352 8.75 14.12 6.74
C ILE A 352 9.08 13.47 8.08
N GLU A 353 8.15 13.47 9.02
CA GLU A 353 8.31 12.84 10.34
C GLU A 353 8.50 11.32 10.25
N THR A 354 8.01 10.67 9.19
CA THR A 354 8.29 9.25 8.94
C THR A 354 9.74 8.98 8.56
N GLY A 355 10.47 10.00 8.10
CA GLY A 355 11.81 9.86 7.53
C GLY A 355 11.84 9.42 6.07
N ASN A 356 10.69 9.06 5.47
CA ASN A 356 10.59 8.54 4.11
C ASN A 356 10.56 9.63 3.05
N TYR A 357 10.33 10.87 3.46
CA TYR A 357 10.30 12.04 2.58
C TYR A 357 11.07 13.21 3.17
N LYS A 358 11.52 14.09 2.30
CA LYS A 358 12.12 15.39 2.65
C LYS A 358 11.73 16.41 1.59
N TRP A 359 11.82 17.69 1.95
CA TRP A 359 11.72 18.75 0.95
C TRP A 359 12.93 18.71 0.02
N ASP A 360 12.72 19.04 -1.26
CA ASP A 360 13.80 19.26 -2.23
C ASP A 360 14.68 20.46 -1.82
N ALA A 361 15.78 20.69 -2.54
CA ALA A 361 16.73 21.76 -2.24
C ALA A 361 16.11 23.17 -2.31
N ASN A 362 14.98 23.33 -3.00
CA ASN A 362 14.26 24.59 -3.14
C ASN A 362 13.07 24.71 -2.16
N ASN A 363 12.80 23.69 -1.36
CA ASN A 363 11.62 23.57 -0.49
C ASN A 363 10.29 23.75 -1.25
N GLN A 364 10.23 23.27 -2.49
CA GLN A 364 9.04 23.36 -3.32
C GLN A 364 8.23 22.07 -3.30
N TYR A 365 8.92 20.91 -3.41
CA TYR A 365 8.28 19.61 -3.50
C TYR A 365 8.91 18.60 -2.55
N LEU A 366 8.15 17.58 -2.20
CA LEU A 366 8.66 16.43 -1.48
C LEU A 366 9.41 15.50 -2.44
N VAL A 367 10.48 14.90 -1.93
CA VAL A 367 11.23 13.84 -2.62
C VAL A 367 11.39 12.66 -1.66
N SER A 368 11.41 11.43 -2.20
CA SER A 368 11.64 10.22 -1.41
C SER A 368 13.04 10.19 -0.84
N THR A 369 13.19 9.63 0.35
CA THR A 369 14.46 9.23 0.97
C THR A 369 14.67 7.73 0.88
N LEU A 370 13.63 6.97 0.53
CA LEU A 370 13.70 5.54 0.25
C LEU A 370 14.30 5.34 -1.15
N GLY A 371 15.19 4.36 -1.26
CA GLY A 371 15.96 4.07 -2.48
C GLY A 371 15.15 3.52 -3.63
#